data_ca48a94a9f6b7fefd8f28acd22ad04cc
#
_entry.id   ca48a94a9f6b7fefd8f28acd22ad04cc
#
_cell.length_a   1.000
_cell.length_b   1.000
_cell.length_c   1.000
_cell.angle_alpha   90.00
_cell.angle_beta   90.00
_cell.angle_gamma   90.00
#
_symmetry.space_group_name_H-M   'P 1'
#
loop_
_entity.id
_entity.type
_entity.pdbx_description
1 polymer ?
#
loop_
_entity_poly.entity_id
_entity_poly.type
_entity_poly.pdbx_seq_one_letter_code
_entity_poly.pdbx_strand_id
1 'polypeptide(L)'
;MLVFPIDNNIIFKEGNMLTFPSEYFNSETREGFFIESKMKHAWAAQLEVLEEIKRICNRHNILFFADWGSLLGAVRHHGFIPWDDDLDIGMLRNDYSHFLEIAPSELTEFFELKSLYNDPSHDNVKCRIITGRHMNFSSDYLKKFHGCPYVVGIDIFPIDYINSNTDELNEQLRLIELILSTASSIPDTQPYSTEVWQVIHKLETMFNITFNYNNRLVHELKKLVDMLSAVCPPQSADGVCSMIDLAGGWDYHANLDWYSSSIEMPFENTTIPVPVGYDGILRIKYGDSYMTPVQCSGSHDYPFYKKQETALRDVIEHNINHQLSHEVFDQLLNDKISESGISEW
;
A
#
# COMPACT_ATOMS: atom_id res chain seq x y z
N MET A 1 -6.72 -15.43 -33.09
CA MET A 1 -7.57 -14.60 -32.25
C MET A 1 -8.68 -15.50 -31.69
N LEU A 2 -8.42 -16.18 -30.59
CA LEU A 2 -9.38 -17.07 -29.92
C LEU A 2 -10.05 -16.23 -28.83
N VAL A 3 -11.30 -15.87 -29.06
CA VAL A 3 -12.16 -15.20 -28.09
C VAL A 3 -12.74 -16.28 -27.19
N PHE A 4 -12.32 -16.34 -25.93
CA PHE A 4 -12.99 -17.15 -24.92
C PHE A 4 -14.23 -16.40 -24.43
N PRO A 5 -15.40 -17.06 -24.31
CA PRO A 5 -16.59 -16.42 -23.76
C PRO A 5 -16.38 -16.12 -22.27
N ILE A 6 -16.51 -14.86 -21.89
CA ILE A 6 -16.59 -14.43 -20.49
C ILE A 6 -17.95 -14.90 -19.97
N ASP A 7 -17.95 -15.85 -19.06
CA ASP A 7 -19.15 -16.33 -18.37
C ASP A 7 -19.54 -15.27 -17.30
N ASN A 8 -20.54 -14.44 -17.61
CA ASN A 8 -20.99 -13.32 -16.77
C ASN A 8 -21.80 -13.74 -15.53
N ASN A 9 -21.62 -14.96 -15.02
CA ASN A 9 -22.29 -15.47 -13.83
C ASN A 9 -21.32 -15.90 -12.74
N ILE A 10 -20.33 -15.06 -12.38
CA ILE A 10 -19.59 -15.29 -11.13
C ILE A 10 -20.46 -14.69 -10.00
N ILE A 11 -21.33 -15.53 -9.42
CA ILE A 11 -21.95 -15.25 -8.13
C ILE A 11 -20.82 -15.38 -7.10
N PHE A 12 -20.30 -14.23 -6.63
CA PHE A 12 -19.35 -14.19 -5.53
C PHE A 12 -20.03 -14.77 -4.28
N LYS A 13 -19.70 -16.02 -3.94
CA LYS A 13 -20.05 -16.61 -2.66
C LYS A 13 -19.15 -15.97 -1.60
N GLU A 14 -19.75 -15.43 -0.57
CA GLU A 14 -19.03 -14.93 0.61
C GLU A 14 -17.99 -15.97 1.07
N GLY A 15 -16.72 -15.57 1.12
CA GLY A 15 -15.70 -16.26 1.90
C GLY A 15 -14.93 -17.40 1.27
N ASN A 16 -14.92 -17.58 -0.05
CA ASN A 16 -14.07 -18.60 -0.65
C ASN A 16 -12.61 -18.14 -0.75
N MET A 17 -11.75 -18.81 0.01
CA MET A 17 -10.30 -18.73 -0.07
C MET A 17 -9.81 -19.13 -1.48
N LEU A 18 -8.78 -18.47 -2.00
CA LEU A 18 -8.14 -18.86 -3.26
C LEU A 18 -7.63 -20.30 -3.21
N THR A 19 -7.66 -20.96 -4.35
CA THR A 19 -7.14 -22.32 -4.49
C THR A 19 -5.88 -22.30 -5.35
N PHE A 20 -4.79 -22.84 -4.81
CA PHE A 20 -3.53 -22.97 -5.52
C PHE A 20 -3.21 -24.46 -5.77
N PRO A 21 -2.64 -24.81 -6.93
CA PRO A 21 -2.05 -26.14 -7.10
C PRO A 21 -0.89 -26.32 -6.11
N SER A 22 -0.67 -27.54 -5.62
CA SER A 22 0.35 -27.83 -4.62
C SER A 22 1.76 -27.41 -5.06
N GLU A 23 2.05 -27.54 -6.34
CA GLU A 23 3.32 -27.15 -6.97
C GLU A 23 3.57 -25.64 -6.96
N TYR A 24 2.53 -24.82 -6.82
CA TYR A 24 2.68 -23.35 -6.71
C TYR A 24 3.62 -22.97 -5.57
N PHE A 25 3.58 -23.69 -4.47
CA PHE A 25 4.38 -23.37 -3.27
C PHE A 25 5.81 -23.88 -3.30
N ASN A 26 6.21 -24.58 -4.36
CA ASN A 26 7.59 -24.98 -4.54
C ASN A 26 8.45 -23.76 -4.89
N SER A 27 9.72 -23.77 -4.41
CA SER A 27 10.71 -22.82 -4.89
C SER A 27 10.94 -23.00 -6.39
N GLU A 28 11.18 -21.90 -7.08
CA GLU A 28 11.38 -21.89 -8.53
C GLU A 28 12.39 -20.83 -8.96
N THR A 29 12.79 -20.86 -10.21
CA THR A 29 13.58 -19.78 -10.83
C THR A 29 12.79 -19.19 -11.99
N ARG A 30 12.48 -17.89 -11.88
CA ARG A 30 11.87 -17.10 -12.98
C ARG A 30 12.86 -16.05 -13.44
N GLU A 31 13.13 -15.96 -14.73
CA GLU A 31 14.05 -14.97 -15.34
C GLU A 31 15.44 -14.90 -14.66
N GLY A 32 15.95 -16.05 -14.23
CA GLY A 32 17.25 -16.16 -13.55
C GLY A 32 17.24 -15.78 -12.07
N PHE A 33 16.11 -15.35 -11.52
CA PHE A 33 15.95 -15.03 -10.10
C PHE A 33 15.32 -16.22 -9.34
N PHE A 34 15.95 -16.61 -8.23
CA PHE A 34 15.47 -17.70 -7.37
C PHE A 34 14.45 -17.20 -6.37
N ILE A 35 13.25 -17.77 -6.45
CA ILE A 35 12.11 -17.47 -5.58
C ILE A 35 11.96 -18.58 -4.55
N GLU A 36 12.09 -18.25 -3.28
CA GLU A 36 11.93 -19.22 -2.20
C GLU A 36 10.47 -19.65 -2.01
N SER A 37 10.25 -20.88 -1.52
CA SER A 37 8.93 -21.38 -1.13
C SER A 37 8.20 -20.43 -0.16
N LYS A 38 8.91 -19.85 0.81
CA LYS A 38 8.35 -18.87 1.75
C LYS A 38 7.76 -17.65 1.03
N MET A 39 8.43 -17.16 -0.01
CA MET A 39 7.93 -16.06 -0.82
C MET A 39 6.64 -16.44 -1.54
N LYS A 40 6.54 -17.65 -2.06
CA LYS A 40 5.31 -18.16 -2.69
C LYS A 40 4.13 -18.20 -1.71
N HIS A 41 4.37 -18.56 -0.44
CA HIS A 41 3.37 -18.49 0.61
C HIS A 41 2.99 -17.03 0.94
N ALA A 42 3.97 -16.12 0.97
CA ALA A 42 3.73 -14.70 1.21
C ALA A 42 2.93 -14.05 0.06
N TRP A 43 3.26 -14.37 -1.19
CA TRP A 43 2.48 -13.94 -2.36
C TRP A 43 1.04 -14.45 -2.30
N ALA A 44 0.83 -15.74 -1.99
CA ALA A 44 -0.51 -16.31 -1.85
C ALA A 44 -1.33 -15.59 -0.75
N ALA A 45 -0.69 -15.23 0.37
CA ALA A 45 -1.32 -14.49 1.44
C ALA A 45 -1.69 -13.05 1.01
N GLN A 46 -0.84 -12.37 0.24
CA GLN A 46 -1.17 -11.04 -0.33
C GLN A 46 -2.34 -11.14 -1.32
N LEU A 47 -2.44 -12.21 -2.10
CA LEU A 47 -3.57 -12.42 -3.00
C LEU A 47 -4.89 -12.61 -2.23
N GLU A 48 -4.88 -13.17 -1.02
CA GLU A 48 -6.08 -13.19 -0.15
C GLU A 48 -6.47 -11.77 0.32
N VAL A 49 -5.48 -10.89 0.57
CA VAL A 49 -5.76 -9.46 0.85
C VAL A 49 -6.37 -8.79 -0.39
N LEU A 50 -5.85 -9.06 -1.58
CA LEU A 50 -6.41 -8.55 -2.84
C LEU A 50 -7.87 -8.98 -3.04
N GLU A 51 -8.20 -10.25 -2.78
CA GLU A 51 -9.59 -10.74 -2.91
C GLU A 51 -10.52 -10.07 -1.90
N GLU A 52 -10.06 -9.77 -0.67
CA GLU A 52 -10.84 -9.01 0.30
C GLU A 52 -11.11 -7.58 -0.17
N ILE A 53 -10.09 -6.90 -0.72
CA ILE A 53 -10.25 -5.57 -1.32
C ILE A 53 -11.23 -5.63 -2.51
N LYS A 54 -11.08 -6.60 -3.42
CA LYS A 54 -11.99 -6.82 -4.56
C LYS A 54 -13.43 -7.01 -4.08
N ARG A 55 -13.65 -7.79 -3.02
CA ARG A 55 -14.98 -8.02 -2.44
C ARG A 55 -15.64 -6.70 -2.00
N ILE A 56 -14.90 -5.87 -1.27
CA ILE A 56 -15.39 -4.56 -0.80
C ILE A 56 -15.65 -3.63 -1.99
N CYS A 57 -14.68 -3.48 -2.87
CA CYS A 57 -14.77 -2.58 -4.02
C CYS A 57 -15.92 -2.96 -4.95
N ASN A 58 -16.12 -4.24 -5.25
CA ASN A 58 -17.22 -4.72 -6.09
C ASN A 58 -18.60 -4.44 -5.43
N ARG A 59 -18.72 -4.63 -4.11
CA ARG A 59 -19.97 -4.37 -3.38
C ARG A 59 -20.38 -2.90 -3.43
N HIS A 60 -19.40 -1.99 -3.43
CA HIS A 60 -19.61 -0.55 -3.31
C HIS A 60 -19.34 0.21 -4.61
N ASN A 61 -19.11 -0.48 -5.72
CA ASN A 61 -18.78 0.10 -7.03
C ASN A 61 -17.58 1.06 -6.99
N ILE A 62 -16.55 0.70 -6.24
CA ILE A 62 -15.28 1.41 -6.14
C ILE A 62 -14.34 0.89 -7.22
N LEU A 63 -13.76 1.79 -8.02
CA LEU A 63 -12.71 1.44 -8.97
C LEU A 63 -11.35 1.48 -8.28
N PHE A 64 -10.56 0.45 -8.49
CA PHE A 64 -9.16 0.42 -8.12
C PHE A 64 -8.34 -0.26 -9.21
N PHE A 65 -7.04 -0.06 -9.20
CA PHE A 65 -6.16 -0.51 -10.25
C PHE A 65 -4.85 -0.98 -9.66
N ALA A 66 -4.24 -2.02 -10.23
CA ALA A 66 -2.82 -2.31 -9.98
C ALA A 66 -1.99 -1.05 -10.25
N ASP A 67 -1.02 -0.79 -9.42
CA ASP A 67 -0.10 0.34 -9.59
C ASP A 67 1.36 -0.11 -9.43
N TRP A 68 2.30 0.74 -9.74
CA TRP A 68 3.74 0.50 -9.60
C TRP A 68 4.19 -0.88 -10.12
N GLY A 69 4.94 -1.62 -9.29
CA GLY A 69 5.43 -2.98 -9.58
C GLY A 69 4.31 -3.97 -9.89
N SER A 70 3.18 -3.84 -9.22
CA SER A 70 2.00 -4.69 -9.45
C SER A 70 1.39 -4.49 -10.85
N LEU A 71 1.31 -3.25 -11.34
CA LEU A 71 0.84 -2.98 -12.70
C LEU A 71 1.82 -3.54 -13.74
N LEU A 72 3.11 -3.29 -13.54
CA LEU A 72 4.16 -3.82 -14.41
C LEU A 72 4.18 -5.36 -14.40
N GLY A 73 4.02 -5.95 -13.23
CA GLY A 73 3.92 -7.39 -13.03
C GLY A 73 2.73 -8.01 -13.76
N ALA A 74 1.54 -7.42 -13.63
CA ALA A 74 0.34 -7.86 -14.33
C ALA A 74 0.53 -7.89 -15.86
N VAL A 75 1.10 -6.81 -16.42
CA VAL A 75 1.25 -6.65 -17.87
C VAL A 75 2.38 -7.51 -18.43
N ARG A 76 3.52 -7.60 -17.74
CA ARG A 76 4.74 -8.23 -18.25
C ARG A 76 4.91 -9.70 -17.83
N HIS A 77 4.53 -10.02 -16.58
CA HIS A 77 4.79 -11.33 -15.98
C HIS A 77 3.51 -12.15 -15.72
N HIS A 78 2.33 -11.54 -15.83
CA HIS A 78 1.05 -12.10 -15.41
C HIS A 78 1.04 -12.58 -13.94
N GLY A 79 1.74 -11.83 -13.08
CA GLY A 79 1.97 -12.11 -11.68
C GLY A 79 2.99 -11.17 -11.07
N PHE A 80 3.53 -11.53 -9.93
CA PHE A 80 4.62 -10.79 -9.32
C PHE A 80 5.86 -10.72 -10.22
N ILE A 81 6.54 -9.60 -10.20
CA ILE A 81 7.90 -9.49 -10.73
C ILE A 81 8.78 -10.42 -9.86
N PRO A 82 9.65 -11.28 -10.45
CA PRO A 82 10.35 -12.32 -9.67
C PRO A 82 11.18 -11.82 -8.48
N TRP A 83 11.66 -10.57 -8.53
CA TRP A 83 12.47 -9.92 -7.49
C TRP A 83 11.69 -8.86 -6.72
N ASP A 84 10.36 -8.95 -6.74
CA ASP A 84 9.45 -8.08 -6.02
C ASP A 84 8.62 -8.88 -5.00
N ASP A 85 8.22 -8.26 -3.91
CA ASP A 85 7.60 -8.98 -2.80
C ASP A 85 6.35 -8.30 -2.22
N ASP A 86 5.87 -7.24 -2.87
CA ASP A 86 4.69 -6.49 -2.45
C ASP A 86 3.64 -6.33 -3.56
N LEU A 87 2.46 -5.90 -3.16
CA LEU A 87 1.37 -5.50 -4.03
C LEU A 87 0.98 -4.05 -3.72
N ASP A 88 0.93 -3.27 -4.80
CA ASP A 88 0.50 -1.89 -4.79
C ASP A 88 -0.74 -1.72 -5.66
N ILE A 89 -1.72 -0.99 -5.16
CA ILE A 89 -2.88 -0.57 -5.94
C ILE A 89 -3.12 0.92 -5.80
N GLY A 90 -3.77 1.50 -6.80
CA GLY A 90 -4.18 2.90 -6.80
C GLY A 90 -5.69 3.04 -6.90
N MET A 91 -6.23 4.07 -6.29
CA MET A 91 -7.63 4.49 -6.43
C MET A 91 -7.69 5.98 -6.75
N LEU A 92 -8.55 6.38 -7.68
CA LEU A 92 -8.84 7.80 -7.86
C LEU A 92 -9.33 8.39 -6.53
N ARG A 93 -8.99 9.65 -6.25
CA ARG A 93 -9.24 10.31 -4.94
C ARG A 93 -10.64 10.09 -4.39
N ASN A 94 -11.67 10.15 -5.22
CA ASN A 94 -13.06 9.95 -4.77
C ASN A 94 -13.30 8.51 -4.31
N ASP A 95 -12.81 7.54 -5.08
CA ASP A 95 -12.90 6.11 -4.74
C ASP A 95 -12.06 5.79 -3.50
N TYR A 96 -10.86 6.37 -3.40
CA TYR A 96 -10.00 6.25 -2.23
C TYR A 96 -10.67 6.76 -0.95
N SER A 97 -11.26 7.96 -1.01
CA SER A 97 -11.96 8.54 0.15
C SER A 97 -13.17 7.71 0.55
N HIS A 98 -13.94 7.22 -0.42
CA HIS A 98 -15.08 6.34 -0.17
C HIS A 98 -14.63 4.99 0.41
N PHE A 99 -13.54 4.41 -0.09
CA PHE A 99 -12.96 3.17 0.46
C PHE A 99 -12.54 3.35 1.92
N LEU A 100 -11.86 4.44 2.27
CA LEU A 100 -11.46 4.74 3.64
C LEU A 100 -12.64 4.82 4.62
N GLU A 101 -13.78 5.34 4.15
CA GLU A 101 -15.00 5.48 4.96
C GLU A 101 -15.65 4.12 5.24
N ILE A 102 -15.74 3.24 4.24
CA ILE A 102 -16.51 2.00 4.35
C ILE A 102 -15.68 0.80 4.80
N ALA A 103 -14.41 0.71 4.41
CA ALA A 103 -13.58 -0.47 4.65
C ALA A 103 -13.52 -0.90 6.12
N PRO A 104 -13.41 -0.01 7.13
CA PRO A 104 -13.36 -0.42 8.53
C PRO A 104 -14.56 -1.26 8.99
N SER A 105 -15.74 -1.05 8.40
CA SER A 105 -16.96 -1.80 8.73
C SER A 105 -17.19 -3.04 7.87
N GLU A 106 -16.48 -3.17 6.77
CA GLU A 106 -16.65 -4.23 5.77
C GLU A 106 -15.57 -5.32 5.86
N LEU A 107 -14.41 -4.99 6.42
CA LEU A 107 -13.30 -5.95 6.55
C LEU A 107 -13.70 -7.16 7.40
N THR A 108 -13.37 -8.36 6.89
CA THR A 108 -13.61 -9.60 7.60
C THR A 108 -12.49 -9.90 8.61
N GLU A 109 -12.65 -10.95 9.40
CA GLU A 109 -11.66 -11.37 10.38
C GLU A 109 -10.26 -11.50 9.78
N PHE A 110 -9.26 -11.12 10.54
CA PHE A 110 -7.83 -11.04 10.17
C PHE A 110 -7.41 -9.87 9.27
N PHE A 111 -8.32 -9.03 8.79
CA PHE A 111 -7.93 -7.87 7.99
C PHE A 111 -8.12 -6.58 8.78
N GLU A 112 -7.18 -5.67 8.65
CA GLU A 112 -7.20 -4.36 9.29
C GLU A 112 -6.81 -3.27 8.29
N LEU A 113 -7.56 -2.16 8.28
CA LEU A 113 -7.18 -0.95 7.57
C LEU A 113 -6.22 -0.12 8.44
N LYS A 114 -5.10 0.30 7.87
CA LYS A 114 -4.22 1.33 8.44
C LYS A 114 -4.24 2.58 7.56
N SER A 115 -4.55 3.71 8.16
CA SER A 115 -4.60 5.00 7.48
C SER A 115 -4.36 6.15 8.46
N LEU A 116 -4.10 7.34 7.92
CA LEU A 116 -4.01 8.58 8.71
C LEU A 116 -5.28 8.92 9.50
N TYR A 117 -6.42 8.29 9.18
CA TYR A 117 -7.72 8.63 9.77
C TYR A 117 -8.17 7.66 10.85
N ASN A 118 -7.58 6.47 10.95
CA ASN A 118 -7.97 5.48 11.94
C ASN A 118 -6.81 4.95 12.81
N ASP A 119 -5.56 5.22 12.46
CA ASP A 119 -4.39 4.79 13.23
C ASP A 119 -3.41 5.96 13.47
N PRO A 120 -3.34 6.54 14.69
CA PRO A 120 -2.40 7.62 14.99
C PRO A 120 -0.91 7.25 14.87
N SER A 121 -0.58 5.97 14.82
CA SER A 121 0.79 5.51 14.58
C SER A 121 1.16 5.50 13.09
N HIS A 122 0.15 5.51 12.20
CA HIS A 122 0.35 5.56 10.76
C HIS A 122 0.74 6.97 10.34
N ASP A 123 1.84 7.12 9.62
CA ASP A 123 2.37 8.42 9.16
C ASP A 123 2.67 8.44 7.65
N ASN A 124 1.95 7.63 6.89
CA ASN A 124 2.01 7.62 5.43
C ASN A 124 0.69 8.10 4.82
N VAL A 125 0.75 8.83 3.71
CA VAL A 125 -0.45 9.33 3.02
C VAL A 125 -1.22 8.22 2.32
N LYS A 126 -0.54 7.15 1.86
CA LYS A 126 -1.21 5.93 1.41
C LYS A 126 -1.88 5.21 2.58
N CYS A 127 -2.97 4.51 2.34
CA CYS A 127 -3.50 3.57 3.32
C CYS A 127 -3.08 2.14 2.98
N ARG A 128 -3.38 1.20 3.88
CA ARG A 128 -2.95 -0.18 3.74
C ARG A 128 -3.99 -1.13 4.33
N ILE A 129 -4.27 -2.24 3.65
CA ILE A 129 -4.95 -3.38 4.27
C ILE A 129 -3.89 -4.40 4.65
N ILE A 130 -3.87 -4.80 5.92
CA ILE A 130 -2.91 -5.77 6.48
C ILE A 130 -3.63 -6.97 7.10
N THR A 131 -2.91 -8.08 7.24
CA THR A 131 -3.41 -9.32 7.87
C THR A 131 -3.21 -9.35 9.39
N GLY A 132 -3.26 -8.22 10.05
CA GLY A 132 -3.00 -8.06 11.47
C GLY A 132 -1.70 -7.31 11.74
N ARG A 133 -1.37 -7.12 13.02
CA ARG A 133 -0.23 -6.28 13.44
C ARG A 133 1.02 -7.07 13.80
N HIS A 134 0.94 -8.40 13.85
CA HIS A 134 2.05 -9.28 14.21
C HIS A 134 1.89 -10.64 13.56
N MET A 135 2.99 -11.39 13.50
CA MET A 135 3.00 -12.76 13.00
C MET A 135 1.99 -13.62 13.75
N ASN A 136 1.26 -14.45 13.01
CA ASN A 136 0.23 -15.29 13.59
C ASN A 136 0.43 -16.76 13.18
N PHE A 137 0.56 -17.64 14.17
CA PHE A 137 0.77 -19.08 13.99
C PHE A 137 -0.46 -19.90 14.31
N SER A 138 -1.63 -19.28 14.53
CA SER A 138 -2.87 -20.02 14.78
C SER A 138 -3.28 -20.84 13.55
N SER A 139 -3.91 -21.98 13.80
CA SER A 139 -4.32 -22.91 12.73
C SER A 139 -5.24 -22.24 11.70
N ASP A 140 -6.17 -21.41 12.17
CA ASP A 140 -7.15 -20.75 11.30
C ASP A 140 -6.50 -19.67 10.43
N TYR A 141 -5.58 -18.89 11.01
CA TYR A 141 -4.80 -17.91 10.26
C TYR A 141 -3.92 -18.59 9.20
N LEU A 142 -3.12 -19.59 9.58
CA LEU A 142 -2.26 -20.32 8.65
C LEU A 142 -3.08 -21.00 7.52
N LYS A 143 -4.27 -21.49 7.84
CA LYS A 143 -5.17 -22.04 6.82
C LYS A 143 -5.67 -20.95 5.88
N LYS A 144 -6.10 -19.78 6.39
CA LYS A 144 -6.58 -18.65 5.59
C LYS A 144 -5.50 -18.10 4.68
N PHE A 145 -4.27 -18.01 5.18
CA PHE A 145 -3.14 -17.40 4.49
C PHE A 145 -2.11 -18.41 3.96
N HIS A 146 -2.57 -19.60 3.57
CA HIS A 146 -1.79 -20.62 2.86
C HIS A 146 -0.47 -21.00 3.54
N GLY A 147 -0.43 -21.02 4.88
CA GLY A 147 0.76 -21.36 5.66
C GLY A 147 1.74 -20.18 5.86
N CYS A 148 1.40 -18.98 5.43
CA CYS A 148 2.17 -17.76 5.68
C CYS A 148 1.89 -17.23 7.09
N PRO A 149 2.87 -17.20 8.01
CA PRO A 149 2.66 -16.65 9.36
C PRO A 149 2.91 -15.15 9.45
N TYR A 150 3.46 -14.55 8.37
CA TYR A 150 3.90 -13.16 8.36
C TYR A 150 2.73 -12.20 8.26
N VAL A 151 2.94 -10.98 8.77
CA VAL A 151 2.08 -9.86 8.42
C VAL A 151 2.35 -9.53 6.95
N VAL A 152 1.32 -9.57 6.15
CA VAL A 152 1.33 -9.14 4.77
C VAL A 152 0.27 -8.08 4.56
N GLY A 153 0.40 -7.31 3.49
CA GLY A 153 -0.57 -6.27 3.20
C GLY A 153 -0.51 -5.81 1.76
N ILE A 154 -1.41 -4.89 1.42
CA ILE A 154 -1.44 -4.20 0.14
C ILE A 154 -1.49 -2.71 0.41
N ASP A 155 -0.59 -1.98 -0.21
CA ASP A 155 -0.58 -0.53 -0.18
C ASP A 155 -1.58 0.03 -1.19
N ILE A 156 -2.34 1.03 -0.75
CA ILE A 156 -3.38 1.66 -1.54
C ILE A 156 -3.05 3.15 -1.66
N PHE A 157 -2.68 3.55 -2.87
CA PHE A 157 -2.26 4.91 -3.17
C PHE A 157 -3.43 5.77 -3.63
N PRO A 158 -3.61 6.98 -3.09
CA PRO A 158 -4.51 7.94 -3.68
C PRO A 158 -3.94 8.45 -5.01
N ILE A 159 -4.76 8.43 -6.05
CA ILE A 159 -4.49 9.05 -7.35
C ILE A 159 -5.28 10.35 -7.39
N ASP A 160 -4.58 11.47 -7.27
CA ASP A 160 -5.18 12.78 -7.09
C ASP A 160 -5.53 13.44 -8.41
N TYR A 161 -6.64 14.17 -8.42
CA TYR A 161 -7.01 15.04 -9.54
C TYR A 161 -6.13 16.27 -9.54
N ILE A 162 -5.66 16.67 -10.71
CA ILE A 162 -4.89 17.89 -10.90
C ILE A 162 -5.50 18.78 -11.96
N ASN A 163 -5.42 20.09 -11.70
CA ASN A 163 -5.68 21.11 -12.70
C ASN A 163 -4.33 21.66 -13.14
N SER A 164 -4.01 21.55 -14.42
CA SER A 164 -2.76 22.06 -14.99
C SER A 164 -2.68 23.58 -15.01
N ASN A 165 -3.65 24.30 -14.42
CA ASN A 165 -3.49 25.73 -14.15
C ASN A 165 -2.27 25.93 -13.24
N THR A 166 -1.20 26.35 -13.87
CA THR A 166 0.16 26.30 -13.34
C THR A 166 0.36 27.08 -12.05
N ASP A 167 -0.37 28.17 -11.81
CA ASP A 167 -0.16 29.01 -10.63
C ASP A 167 -0.74 28.37 -9.37
N GLU A 168 -1.97 27.82 -9.45
CA GLU A 168 -2.62 27.15 -8.31
C GLU A 168 -1.92 25.83 -7.96
N LEU A 169 -1.58 25.02 -8.95
CA LEU A 169 -0.87 23.76 -8.76
C LEU A 169 0.53 24.01 -8.16
N ASN A 170 1.28 24.99 -8.67
CA ASN A 170 2.59 25.32 -8.15
C ASN A 170 2.54 25.77 -6.69
N GLU A 171 1.53 26.55 -6.28
CA GLU A 171 1.35 26.96 -4.91
C GLU A 171 1.01 25.77 -3.98
N GLN A 172 0.12 24.89 -4.45
CA GLN A 172 -0.22 23.64 -3.75
C GLN A 172 1.02 22.76 -3.53
N LEU A 173 1.82 22.55 -4.58
CA LEU A 173 3.04 21.74 -4.51
C LEU A 173 4.06 22.33 -3.54
N ARG A 174 4.27 23.66 -3.56
CA ARG A 174 5.17 24.33 -2.58
C ARG A 174 4.73 24.15 -1.14
N LEU A 175 3.42 24.19 -0.88
CA LEU A 175 2.88 23.95 0.45
C LEU A 175 3.08 22.48 0.88
N ILE A 176 2.80 21.54 0.01
CA ILE A 176 3.02 20.11 0.27
C ILE A 176 4.51 19.84 0.54
N GLU A 177 5.41 20.35 -0.31
CA GLU A 177 6.86 20.22 -0.14
C GLU A 177 7.33 20.80 1.21
N LEU A 178 6.85 22.01 1.56
CA LEU A 178 7.17 22.66 2.85
C LEU A 178 6.73 21.78 4.03
N ILE A 179 5.53 21.22 3.98
CA ILE A 179 4.99 20.40 5.08
C ILE A 179 5.74 19.06 5.15
N LEU A 180 6.03 18.42 4.01
CA LEU A 180 6.79 17.16 3.97
C LEU A 180 8.23 17.36 4.48
N SER A 181 8.91 18.44 4.08
CA SER A 181 10.26 18.76 4.57
C SER A 181 10.26 19.08 6.06
N THR A 182 9.22 19.76 6.56
CA THR A 182 9.04 20.01 7.99
C THR A 182 8.83 18.70 8.73
N ALA A 183 7.93 17.84 8.25
CA ALA A 183 7.67 16.52 8.85
C ALA A 183 8.95 15.68 8.95
N SER A 184 9.79 15.69 7.91
CA SER A 184 11.06 14.95 7.87
C SER A 184 12.13 15.53 8.82
N SER A 185 11.99 16.78 9.26
CA SER A 185 12.92 17.43 10.18
C SER A 185 12.53 17.33 11.67
N ILE A 186 11.32 16.83 11.94
CA ILE A 186 10.81 16.71 13.31
C ILE A 186 11.38 15.43 13.94
N PRO A 187 12.00 15.52 15.14
CA PRO A 187 12.37 14.34 15.90
C PRO A 187 11.13 13.62 16.44
N ASP A 188 11.23 12.31 16.65
CA ASP A 188 10.12 11.49 17.14
C ASP A 188 9.56 11.93 18.50
N THR A 189 10.38 12.61 19.29
CA THR A 189 10.02 13.07 20.64
C THR A 189 10.28 14.57 20.82
N GLN A 190 9.44 15.21 21.64
CA GLN A 190 9.67 16.59 22.08
C GLN A 190 10.96 16.70 22.94
N PRO A 191 11.59 17.90 23.05
CA PRO A 191 11.08 19.18 22.55
C PRO A 191 11.43 19.46 21.08
N TYR A 192 10.51 20.10 20.36
CA TYR A 192 10.74 20.59 19.02
C TYR A 192 11.47 21.93 19.02
N SER A 193 12.22 22.23 17.94
CA SER A 193 12.92 23.51 17.80
C SER A 193 11.95 24.68 17.63
N THR A 194 12.45 25.90 17.89
CA THR A 194 11.67 27.14 17.72
C THR A 194 11.22 27.31 16.26
N GLU A 195 12.05 26.90 15.31
CA GLU A 195 11.77 26.99 13.88
C GLU A 195 10.59 26.06 13.50
N VAL A 196 10.57 24.82 14.00
CA VAL A 196 9.46 23.89 13.82
C VAL A 196 8.16 24.52 14.36
N TRP A 197 8.17 25.05 15.58
CA TRP A 197 7.00 25.70 16.16
C TRP A 197 6.52 26.91 15.35
N GLN A 198 7.42 27.71 14.79
CA GLN A 198 7.04 28.82 13.90
C GLN A 198 6.32 28.36 12.65
N VAL A 199 6.80 27.28 12.02
CA VAL A 199 6.13 26.69 10.85
C VAL A 199 4.77 26.16 11.25
N ILE A 200 4.66 25.40 12.34
CA ILE A 200 3.39 24.83 12.82
C ILE A 200 2.35 25.92 13.07
N HIS A 201 2.68 26.96 13.84
CA HIS A 201 1.72 28.05 14.11
C HIS A 201 1.36 28.84 12.84
N LYS A 202 2.28 28.96 11.89
CA LYS A 202 1.98 29.56 10.58
C LYS A 202 0.98 28.71 9.80
N LEU A 203 1.13 27.39 9.77
CA LEU A 203 0.21 26.47 9.12
C LEU A 203 -1.17 26.51 9.80
N GLU A 204 -1.23 26.46 11.13
CA GLU A 204 -2.50 26.58 11.87
C GLU A 204 -3.24 27.88 11.55
N THR A 205 -2.51 29.00 11.49
CA THR A 205 -3.07 30.29 11.15
C THR A 205 -3.55 30.35 9.70
N MET A 206 -2.74 29.83 8.76
CA MET A 206 -3.02 29.86 7.32
C MET A 206 -4.27 29.05 6.98
N PHE A 207 -4.41 27.86 7.57
CA PHE A 207 -5.51 26.95 7.28
C PHE A 207 -6.67 27.06 8.28
N ASN A 208 -6.57 27.92 9.29
CA ASN A 208 -7.53 28.07 10.37
C ASN A 208 -7.85 26.72 11.04
N ILE A 209 -6.82 25.94 11.35
CA ILE A 209 -6.88 24.63 12.01
C ILE A 209 -6.10 24.68 13.34
N THR A 210 -6.28 23.64 14.14
CA THR A 210 -5.45 23.36 15.30
C THR A 210 -5.03 21.91 15.25
N PHE A 211 -3.73 21.64 15.27
CA PHE A 211 -3.22 20.27 15.27
C PHE A 211 -3.52 19.56 16.60
N ASN A 212 -3.73 18.27 16.54
CA ASN A 212 -3.90 17.45 17.73
C ASN A 212 -2.53 17.11 18.34
N TYR A 213 -2.07 17.90 19.29
CA TYR A 213 -0.78 17.70 19.95
C TYR A 213 -0.69 16.45 20.86
N ASN A 214 -1.79 15.68 21.01
CA ASN A 214 -1.75 14.35 21.63
C ASN A 214 -1.26 13.26 20.65
N ASN A 215 -1.32 13.54 19.37
CA ASN A 215 -0.77 12.69 18.32
C ASN A 215 0.69 13.05 18.04
N ARG A 216 1.39 12.19 17.33
CA ARG A 216 2.70 12.55 16.74
C ARG A 216 2.48 13.70 15.75
N LEU A 217 3.29 14.73 15.85
CA LEU A 217 3.16 15.93 14.99
C LEU A 217 3.36 15.58 13.50
N VAL A 218 4.25 14.62 13.21
CA VAL A 218 4.45 14.08 11.85
C VAL A 218 3.15 13.55 11.27
N HIS A 219 2.37 12.78 12.05
CA HIS A 219 1.05 12.27 11.64
C HIS A 219 0.08 13.39 11.28
N GLU A 220 -0.01 14.43 12.12
CA GLU A 220 -0.90 15.59 11.86
C GLU A 220 -0.48 16.36 10.59
N LEU A 221 0.83 16.52 10.36
CA LEU A 221 1.36 17.15 9.15
C LEU A 221 1.06 16.31 7.90
N LYS A 222 1.19 14.98 7.98
CA LYS A 222 0.83 14.08 6.86
C LYS A 222 -0.67 14.12 6.55
N LYS A 223 -1.53 14.25 7.57
CA LYS A 223 -2.97 14.48 7.35
C LYS A 223 -3.22 15.78 6.59
N LEU A 224 -2.52 16.86 6.93
CA LEU A 224 -2.65 18.12 6.20
C LEU A 224 -2.16 17.97 4.74
N VAL A 225 -1.08 17.21 4.49
CA VAL A 225 -0.64 16.88 3.13
C VAL A 225 -1.73 16.14 2.36
N ASP A 226 -2.34 15.12 2.95
CA ASP A 226 -3.43 14.37 2.31
C ASP A 226 -4.63 15.26 1.98
N MET A 227 -5.03 16.14 2.90
CA MET A 227 -6.09 17.10 2.67
C MET A 227 -5.76 18.09 1.53
N LEU A 228 -4.52 18.58 1.49
CA LEU A 228 -4.05 19.47 0.42
C LEU A 228 -3.98 18.76 -0.92
N SER A 229 -3.61 17.50 -0.96
CA SER A 229 -3.57 16.68 -2.18
C SER A 229 -4.95 16.51 -2.80
N ALA A 230 -6.00 16.50 -1.99
CA ALA A 230 -7.39 16.25 -2.39
C ALA A 230 -8.19 17.49 -2.81
N VAL A 231 -7.57 18.68 -2.95
CA VAL A 231 -8.35 19.94 -3.14
C VAL A 231 -8.89 20.12 -4.55
N CYS A 232 -8.32 19.48 -5.57
CA CYS A 232 -8.82 19.59 -6.93
C CYS A 232 -10.06 18.72 -7.13
N PRO A 233 -11.23 19.28 -7.48
CA PRO A 233 -12.40 18.47 -7.75
C PRO A 233 -12.32 17.83 -9.14
N PRO A 234 -12.93 16.65 -9.35
CA PRO A 234 -12.87 15.92 -10.63
C PRO A 234 -13.29 16.74 -11.86
N GLN A 235 -14.27 17.65 -11.67
CA GLN A 235 -14.83 18.48 -12.74
C GLN A 235 -13.87 19.55 -13.24
N SER A 236 -12.86 19.89 -12.46
CA SER A 236 -11.82 20.87 -12.80
C SER A 236 -10.52 20.22 -13.20
N ALA A 237 -10.45 18.89 -13.12
CA ALA A 237 -9.23 18.14 -13.43
C ALA A 237 -9.06 17.99 -14.94
N ASP A 238 -7.84 18.14 -15.41
CA ASP A 238 -7.40 17.80 -16.76
C ASP A 238 -6.40 16.63 -16.77
N GLY A 239 -6.01 16.15 -15.58
CA GLY A 239 -5.15 15.01 -15.38
C GLY A 239 -5.20 14.46 -13.96
N VAL A 240 -4.39 13.45 -13.72
CA VAL A 240 -4.23 12.82 -12.41
C VAL A 240 -2.75 12.49 -12.13
N CYS A 241 -2.37 12.47 -10.86
CA CYS A 241 -1.04 12.07 -10.41
C CYS A 241 -1.04 11.64 -8.94
N SER A 242 0.07 11.11 -8.46
CA SER A 242 0.40 11.12 -7.03
C SER A 242 0.93 12.51 -6.66
N MET A 243 0.20 13.25 -5.85
CA MET A 243 0.61 14.61 -5.45
C MET A 243 1.90 14.61 -4.64
N ILE A 244 2.18 13.55 -3.89
CA ILE A 244 3.42 13.42 -3.11
C ILE A 244 4.61 13.24 -4.05
N ASP A 245 4.48 12.37 -5.05
CA ASP A 245 5.54 12.15 -6.04
C ASP A 245 5.81 13.42 -6.82
N LEU A 246 4.75 14.10 -7.25
CA LEU A 246 4.85 15.35 -7.98
C LEU A 246 5.55 16.45 -7.13
N ALA A 247 5.20 16.58 -5.85
CA ALA A 247 5.88 17.47 -4.91
C ALA A 247 7.34 17.06 -4.65
N GLY A 248 7.65 15.76 -4.74
CA GLY A 248 9.01 15.22 -4.67
C GLY A 248 9.83 15.38 -5.97
N GLY A 249 9.25 16.00 -7.01
CA GLY A 249 9.90 16.22 -8.29
C GLY A 249 9.76 15.06 -9.29
N TRP A 250 8.91 14.07 -9.00
CA TRP A 250 8.59 12.96 -9.90
C TRP A 250 7.29 13.23 -10.65
N ASP A 251 7.38 13.65 -11.89
CA ASP A 251 6.20 13.95 -12.71
C ASP A 251 5.66 12.69 -13.39
N TYR A 252 4.69 12.07 -12.73
CA TYR A 252 3.91 10.94 -13.25
C TYR A 252 2.51 11.37 -13.69
N HIS A 253 2.39 12.60 -14.19
CA HIS A 253 1.13 13.14 -14.70
C HIS A 253 0.54 12.23 -15.79
N ALA A 254 -0.67 11.74 -15.55
CA ALA A 254 -1.39 10.85 -16.44
C ALA A 254 -2.72 11.49 -16.91
N ASN A 255 -3.17 11.09 -18.09
CA ASN A 255 -4.48 11.48 -18.59
C ASN A 255 -5.58 10.81 -17.73
N LEU A 256 -6.55 11.61 -17.28
CA LEU A 256 -7.68 11.12 -16.51
C LEU A 256 -8.47 10.00 -17.20
N ASP A 257 -8.61 10.06 -18.55
CA ASP A 257 -9.32 9.05 -19.34
C ASP A 257 -8.68 7.66 -19.24
N TRP A 258 -7.38 7.59 -18.90
CA TRP A 258 -6.69 6.31 -18.71
C TRP A 258 -7.17 5.51 -17.49
N TYR A 259 -7.84 6.18 -16.56
CA TYR A 259 -8.43 5.59 -15.36
C TYR A 259 -9.98 5.51 -15.43
N SER A 260 -10.58 5.73 -16.61
CA SER A 260 -12.03 5.73 -16.77
C SER A 260 -12.67 4.34 -16.59
N SER A 261 -11.91 3.28 -16.75
CA SER A 261 -12.33 1.90 -16.55
C SER A 261 -11.13 0.98 -16.33
N SER A 262 -11.41 -0.25 -15.89
CA SER A 262 -10.39 -1.29 -15.70
C SER A 262 -10.52 -2.44 -16.69
N ILE A 263 -9.41 -3.14 -16.88
CA ILE A 263 -9.31 -4.41 -17.59
C ILE A 263 -8.79 -5.44 -16.59
N GLU A 264 -9.50 -6.57 -16.44
CA GLU A 264 -9.01 -7.68 -15.63
C GLU A 264 -7.86 -8.38 -16.36
N MET A 265 -6.68 -8.40 -15.74
CA MET A 265 -5.52 -9.14 -16.25
C MET A 265 -5.19 -10.33 -15.36
N PRO A 266 -4.69 -11.44 -15.92
CA PRO A 266 -4.17 -12.55 -15.12
C PRO A 266 -3.09 -12.08 -14.16
N PHE A 267 -3.15 -12.57 -12.91
CA PHE A 267 -2.14 -12.30 -11.89
C PHE A 267 -1.98 -13.52 -10.98
N GLU A 268 -0.91 -14.29 -11.16
CA GLU A 268 -0.72 -15.60 -10.51
C GLU A 268 -1.99 -16.49 -10.67
N ASN A 269 -2.63 -16.87 -9.57
CA ASN A 269 -3.83 -17.72 -9.56
C ASN A 269 -5.16 -16.94 -9.52
N THR A 270 -5.13 -15.64 -9.74
CA THR A 270 -6.31 -14.77 -9.79
C THR A 270 -6.20 -13.75 -10.93
N THR A 271 -6.95 -12.68 -10.86
CA THR A 271 -6.85 -11.52 -11.73
C THR A 271 -6.65 -10.25 -10.92
N ILE A 272 -6.10 -9.23 -11.54
CA ILE A 272 -6.01 -7.89 -10.97
C ILE A 272 -6.52 -6.86 -11.97
N PRO A 273 -7.35 -5.88 -11.56
CA PRO A 273 -7.78 -4.82 -12.46
C PRO A 273 -6.61 -3.88 -12.76
N VAL A 274 -6.40 -3.59 -14.04
CA VAL A 274 -5.43 -2.59 -14.51
C VAL A 274 -6.17 -1.46 -15.20
N PRO A 275 -5.67 -0.21 -15.16
CA PRO A 275 -6.34 0.89 -15.84
C PRO A 275 -6.33 0.70 -17.37
N VAL A 276 -7.38 1.14 -18.07
CA VAL A 276 -7.49 0.98 -19.53
C VAL A 276 -6.31 1.62 -20.27
N GLY A 277 -5.72 2.68 -19.72
CA GLY A 277 -4.55 3.36 -20.25
C GLY A 277 -3.20 2.85 -19.72
N TYR A 278 -3.12 1.61 -19.24
CA TYR A 278 -1.93 1.04 -18.59
C TYR A 278 -0.62 1.22 -19.38
N ASP A 279 -0.63 1.13 -20.72
CA ASP A 279 0.57 1.28 -21.54
C ASP A 279 1.17 2.71 -21.42
N GLY A 280 0.30 3.73 -21.45
CA GLY A 280 0.72 5.12 -21.25
C GLY A 280 1.29 5.36 -19.85
N ILE A 281 0.64 4.82 -18.83
CA ILE A 281 1.07 4.93 -17.43
C ILE A 281 2.42 4.25 -17.23
N LEU A 282 2.61 3.03 -17.75
CA LEU A 282 3.88 2.32 -17.64
C LEU A 282 5.03 3.03 -18.39
N ARG A 283 4.75 3.65 -19.53
CA ARG A 283 5.75 4.47 -20.23
C ARG A 283 6.17 5.70 -19.44
N ILE A 284 5.23 6.36 -18.77
CA ILE A 284 5.54 7.49 -17.89
C ILE A 284 6.39 7.04 -16.69
N LYS A 285 6.02 5.93 -16.04
CA LYS A 285 6.72 5.46 -14.84
C LYS A 285 8.05 4.75 -15.11
N TYR A 286 8.15 3.99 -16.21
CA TYR A 286 9.29 3.09 -16.46
C TYR A 286 9.97 3.30 -17.84
N GLY A 287 9.46 4.23 -18.64
CA GLY A 287 9.99 4.50 -19.99
C GLY A 287 9.50 3.51 -21.04
N ASP A 288 9.85 3.78 -22.31
CA ASP A 288 9.37 3.02 -23.48
C ASP A 288 9.78 1.54 -23.48
N SER A 289 10.85 1.21 -22.77
CA SER A 289 11.39 -0.17 -22.69
C SER A 289 10.87 -0.99 -21.52
N TYR A 290 9.77 -0.60 -20.85
CA TYR A 290 9.26 -1.23 -19.65
C TYR A 290 8.97 -2.73 -19.80
N MET A 291 8.71 -3.21 -21.01
CA MET A 291 8.53 -4.64 -21.31
C MET A 291 9.83 -5.44 -21.26
N THR A 292 11.00 -4.79 -21.24
CA THR A 292 12.29 -5.47 -21.09
C THR A 292 12.62 -5.59 -19.61
N PRO A 293 12.71 -6.81 -19.04
CA PRO A 293 13.01 -6.97 -17.63
C PRO A 293 14.40 -6.41 -17.28
N VAL A 294 14.44 -5.59 -16.25
CA VAL A 294 15.68 -5.08 -15.65
C VAL A 294 15.61 -5.42 -14.17
N GLN A 295 16.52 -6.29 -13.72
CA GLN A 295 16.67 -6.57 -12.31
C GLN A 295 17.37 -5.39 -11.63
N CYS A 296 16.63 -4.61 -10.89
CA CYS A 296 17.16 -3.57 -10.00
C CYS A 296 16.86 -3.95 -8.55
N SER A 297 17.69 -3.45 -7.63
CA SER A 297 17.36 -3.50 -6.20
C SER A 297 16.07 -2.68 -5.99
N GLY A 298 15.07 -3.27 -5.36
CA GLY A 298 13.84 -2.58 -5.01
C GLY A 298 14.07 -1.40 -4.06
N SER A 299 13.02 -0.65 -3.80
CA SER A 299 13.00 0.47 -2.85
C SER A 299 13.12 0.02 -1.39
N HIS A 300 13.01 -1.27 -1.11
CA HIS A 300 13.05 -1.88 0.22
C HIS A 300 13.88 -3.18 0.24
N ASP A 301 14.15 -3.68 1.46
CA ASP A 301 14.93 -4.91 1.64
C ASP A 301 14.11 -6.16 1.26
N TYR A 302 14.48 -6.78 0.14
CA TYR A 302 13.91 -8.07 -0.29
C TYR A 302 14.56 -9.25 0.49
N PRO A 303 13.82 -10.26 0.91
CA PRO A 303 12.37 -10.28 1.06
C PRO A 303 11.94 -9.63 2.38
N PHE A 304 10.80 -8.97 2.35
CA PHE A 304 10.23 -8.23 3.47
C PHE A 304 10.18 -8.99 4.79
N TYR A 305 9.88 -10.26 4.76
CA TYR A 305 9.71 -11.07 5.98
C TYR A 305 11.01 -11.30 6.76
N LYS A 306 12.18 -10.98 6.20
CA LYS A 306 13.46 -11.06 6.95
C LYS A 306 13.46 -10.23 8.22
N LYS A 307 12.88 -9.04 8.18
CA LYS A 307 12.76 -8.17 9.37
C LYS A 307 11.88 -8.84 10.43
N GLN A 308 10.74 -9.41 10.02
CA GLN A 308 9.84 -10.13 10.92
C GLN A 308 10.50 -11.38 11.52
N GLU A 309 11.23 -12.16 10.71
CA GLU A 309 11.99 -13.33 11.20
C GLU A 309 13.08 -12.93 12.18
N THR A 310 13.75 -11.81 11.94
CA THR A 310 14.80 -11.30 12.85
C THR A 310 14.19 -10.88 14.18
N ALA A 311 13.09 -10.11 14.17
CA ALA A 311 12.37 -9.71 15.38
C ALA A 311 11.89 -10.93 16.17
N LEU A 312 11.33 -11.94 15.51
CA LEU A 312 10.90 -13.19 16.14
C LEU A 312 12.10 -13.94 16.78
N ARG A 313 13.22 -14.03 16.08
CA ARG A 313 14.43 -14.68 16.59
C ARG A 313 14.94 -13.99 17.86
N ASP A 314 15.04 -12.66 17.84
CA ASP A 314 15.49 -11.87 18.99
C ASP A 314 14.61 -12.11 20.21
N VAL A 315 13.26 -12.16 20.02
CA VAL A 315 12.31 -12.42 21.11
C VAL A 315 12.43 -13.87 21.63
N ILE A 316 12.61 -14.85 20.74
CA ILE A 316 12.83 -16.26 21.12
C ILE A 316 14.11 -16.40 21.94
N GLU A 317 15.21 -15.82 21.50
CA GLU A 317 16.49 -15.86 22.22
C GLU A 317 16.37 -15.18 23.59
N HIS A 318 15.67 -14.06 23.67
CA HIS A 318 15.40 -13.39 24.93
C HIS A 318 14.54 -14.28 25.86
N ASN A 319 13.50 -14.92 25.34
CA ASN A 319 12.64 -15.82 26.09
C ASN A 319 13.40 -17.04 26.65
N ILE A 320 14.26 -17.69 25.84
CA ILE A 320 15.09 -18.81 26.28
C ILE A 320 15.94 -18.42 27.49
N ASN A 321 16.47 -17.20 27.52
CA ASN A 321 17.32 -16.72 28.59
C ASN A 321 16.57 -16.28 29.85
N HIS A 322 15.29 -15.86 29.74
CA HIS A 322 14.53 -15.22 30.82
C HIS A 322 13.25 -15.95 31.22
N GLN A 323 12.88 -17.04 30.54
CA GLN A 323 11.67 -17.86 30.83
C GLN A 323 10.39 -16.99 30.93
N LEU A 324 10.13 -16.18 29.92
CA LEU A 324 9.00 -15.24 29.89
C LEU A 324 7.65 -15.96 29.91
N SER A 325 6.63 -15.33 30.50
CA SER A 325 5.24 -15.77 30.31
C SER A 325 4.78 -15.53 28.87
N HIS A 326 3.70 -16.24 28.45
CA HIS A 326 3.12 -16.03 27.10
C HIS A 326 2.76 -14.57 26.84
N GLU A 327 2.15 -13.89 27.79
CA GLU A 327 1.77 -12.47 27.66
C GLU A 327 2.98 -11.56 27.44
N VAL A 328 4.07 -11.78 28.20
CA VAL A 328 5.30 -10.98 28.06
C VAL A 328 6.02 -11.31 26.75
N PHE A 329 5.99 -12.58 26.31
CA PHE A 329 6.54 -12.97 25.01
C PHE A 329 5.80 -12.29 23.86
N ASP A 330 4.46 -12.34 23.86
CA ASP A 330 3.64 -11.70 22.84
C ASP A 330 3.81 -10.17 22.84
N GLN A 331 3.90 -9.56 24.04
CA GLN A 331 4.15 -8.12 24.14
C GLN A 331 5.52 -7.74 23.57
N LEU A 332 6.59 -8.44 23.91
CA LEU A 332 7.93 -8.17 23.39
C LEU A 332 8.02 -8.41 21.88
N LEU A 333 7.32 -9.41 21.35
CA LEU A 333 7.25 -9.67 19.93
C LEU A 333 6.57 -8.48 19.21
N ASN A 334 5.46 -8.00 19.77
CA ASN A 334 4.72 -6.86 19.23
C ASN A 334 5.56 -5.57 19.27
N ASP A 335 6.25 -5.31 20.39
CA ASP A 335 7.09 -4.14 20.57
C ASP A 335 8.27 -4.18 19.56
N LYS A 336 8.92 -5.33 19.39
CA LYS A 336 10.02 -5.53 18.44
C LYS A 336 9.57 -5.39 16.99
N ILE A 337 8.40 -5.87 16.65
CA ILE A 337 7.80 -5.71 15.33
C ILE A 337 7.49 -4.24 15.06
N SER A 338 6.94 -3.53 16.05
CA SER A 338 6.70 -2.09 15.97
C SER A 338 7.98 -1.27 15.84
N GLU A 339 9.01 -1.57 16.64
CA GLU A 339 10.32 -0.89 16.61
C GLU A 339 11.08 -1.10 15.30
N SER A 340 10.92 -2.26 14.66
CA SER A 340 11.63 -2.61 13.43
C SER A 340 11.05 -1.97 12.16
N GLY A 341 10.02 -1.13 12.29
CA GLY A 341 9.34 -0.51 11.14
C GLY A 341 8.65 -1.53 10.23
N ILE A 342 8.38 -2.74 10.71
CA ILE A 342 7.68 -3.80 9.95
C ILE A 342 6.24 -3.37 9.62
N SER A 343 5.72 -2.37 10.31
CA SER A 343 4.46 -1.71 9.95
C SER A 343 4.60 -0.68 8.81
N GLU A 344 5.84 -0.37 8.39
CA GLU A 344 6.19 0.56 7.32
C GLU A 344 6.87 -0.22 6.18
N TRP A 345 6.07 -0.88 5.39
CA TRP A 345 6.54 -1.49 4.14
C TRP A 345 6.42 -0.48 3.03
#